data_bf3b8a4d6a81d55b0cc1121a4e0881e8
#
_entry.id   bf3b8a4d6a81d55b0cc1121a4e0881e8
#
_cell.length_a   1.000
_cell.length_b   1.000
_cell.length_c   1.000
_cell.angle_alpha   90.00
_cell.angle_beta   90.00
_cell.angle_gamma   90.00
#
_symmetry.space_group_name_H-M   'P 1'
#
loop_
_entity.id
_entity.type
_entity.pdbx_description
1 polymer ?
#
loop_
_entity_poly.entity_id
_entity_poly.type
_entity_poly.pdbx_seq_one_letter_code
_entity_poly.pdbx_strand_id
1 'polypeptide(L)'
;GRELTNIYPPKTNTVGDVLLEVEHLTGMYSKLNDVSFRAHRGEIIGVAGLDGSGRTELLEALYGTATRKAGTITLDGKPIRNRSARESIKNGFALLTEERRATGIFGILNIRENATISSLDKDRVGPFLSEKKRKESTDWVIRSMHVKTPTQETKIRSLSGGNQQKVILGRWLLTDPTVLLLDEPTRGIDVGAKYEIYQLIIDLAAKGKTVLMVSSEMPELLGVCDRILVMSGGRLAGEVDAATATQENIMTLAAKFA
;
A
#
# COMPACT_ATOMS: atom_id res chain seq x y z
N GLY A 1 -19.26 16.63 -18.12
CA GLY A 1 -18.17 17.43 -17.68
C GLY A 1 -18.32 17.80 -16.22
N ARG A 2 -17.61 17.11 -15.32
CA ARG A 2 -17.39 17.64 -13.98
C ARG A 2 -16.19 18.57 -14.09
N GLU A 3 -16.33 19.81 -13.63
CA GLU A 3 -15.20 20.72 -13.45
C GLU A 3 -14.21 20.08 -12.46
N LEU A 4 -12.98 19.83 -12.92
CA LEU A 4 -11.87 19.27 -12.13
C LEU A 4 -11.26 20.36 -11.22
N THR A 5 -12.05 20.93 -10.33
CA THR A 5 -11.56 21.92 -9.36
C THR A 5 -10.89 21.29 -8.14
N ASN A 6 -11.09 19.97 -7.88
CA ASN A 6 -10.40 19.22 -6.82
C ASN A 6 -10.04 17.82 -7.33
N ILE A 7 -8.81 17.65 -7.79
CA ILE A 7 -8.28 16.36 -8.27
C ILE A 7 -8.06 15.39 -7.09
N TYR A 8 -7.81 15.90 -5.90
CA TYR A 8 -7.56 15.12 -4.68
C TYR A 8 -8.63 15.39 -3.62
N PRO A 9 -9.06 14.36 -2.88
CA PRO A 9 -9.98 14.54 -1.75
C PRO A 9 -9.35 15.37 -0.63
N PRO A 10 -10.16 16.06 0.18
CA PRO A 10 -9.66 16.75 1.36
C PRO A 10 -9.11 15.75 2.37
N LYS A 11 -7.98 16.08 2.97
CA LYS A 11 -7.34 15.25 4.00
C LYS A 11 -8.10 15.39 5.31
N THR A 12 -8.50 14.26 5.88
CA THR A 12 -9.26 14.16 7.14
C THR A 12 -8.52 13.37 8.22
N ASN A 13 -7.33 12.83 7.87
CA ASN A 13 -6.49 12.09 8.80
C ASN A 13 -5.73 13.02 9.75
N THR A 14 -5.35 12.46 10.90
CA THR A 14 -4.51 13.15 11.89
C THR A 14 -3.32 12.25 12.19
N VAL A 15 -2.12 12.83 12.10
CA VAL A 15 -0.87 12.14 12.43
C VAL A 15 -0.74 12.03 13.94
N GLY A 16 -0.63 10.78 14.43
CA GLY A 16 -0.54 10.45 15.84
C GLY A 16 0.88 10.06 16.29
N ASP A 17 0.96 9.17 17.28
CA ASP A 17 2.23 8.67 17.81
C ASP A 17 2.97 7.76 16.83
N VAL A 18 4.28 7.57 17.05
CA VAL A 18 5.12 6.65 16.28
C VAL A 18 4.56 5.23 16.38
N LEU A 19 4.29 4.62 15.23
CA LEU A 19 3.85 3.25 15.11
C LEU A 19 4.94 2.33 14.60
N LEU A 20 5.63 2.73 13.54
CA LEU A 20 6.65 1.95 12.85
C LEU A 20 7.99 2.68 12.93
N GLU A 21 9.02 1.97 13.41
CA GLU A 21 10.39 2.44 13.37
C GLU A 21 11.22 1.47 12.53
N VAL A 22 11.95 2.02 11.59
CA VAL A 22 12.84 1.28 10.69
C VAL A 22 14.24 1.85 10.88
N GLU A 23 15.20 0.99 11.20
CA GLU A 23 16.58 1.38 11.47
C GLU A 23 17.55 0.54 10.64
N HIS A 24 18.43 1.23 9.91
CA HIS A 24 19.53 0.64 9.12
C HIS A 24 19.13 -0.47 8.16
N LEU A 25 17.92 -0.35 7.57
CA LEU A 25 17.36 -1.36 6.68
C LEU A 25 18.22 -1.50 5.42
N THR A 26 18.79 -2.68 5.23
CA THR A 26 19.70 -2.98 4.11
C THR A 26 19.27 -4.30 3.45
N GLY A 27 19.10 -4.28 2.13
CA GLY A 27 18.76 -5.46 1.34
C GLY A 27 19.95 -6.38 1.13
N MET A 28 19.72 -7.69 0.99
CA MET A 28 20.78 -8.65 0.71
C MET A 28 21.16 -8.71 -0.78
N TYR A 29 20.15 -8.64 -1.65
CA TYR A 29 20.29 -8.78 -3.10
C TYR A 29 19.74 -7.58 -3.88
N SER A 30 19.38 -6.51 -3.18
CA SER A 30 18.87 -5.28 -3.76
C SER A 30 19.80 -4.10 -3.47
N LYS A 31 19.54 -2.97 -4.16
CA LYS A 31 20.30 -1.72 -3.94
C LYS A 31 20.01 -1.05 -2.59
N LEU A 32 18.98 -1.52 -1.85
CA LEU A 32 18.58 -0.90 -0.59
C LEU A 32 19.71 -0.90 0.42
N ASN A 33 20.09 0.26 0.92
CA ASN A 33 21.26 0.45 1.78
C ASN A 33 21.01 1.50 2.87
N ASP A 34 21.05 1.06 4.11
CA ASP A 34 21.05 1.88 5.32
C ASP A 34 19.86 2.87 5.40
N VAL A 35 18.64 2.39 5.18
CA VAL A 35 17.44 3.20 5.24
C VAL A 35 16.87 3.19 6.64
N SER A 36 16.71 4.40 7.23
CA SER A 36 16.11 4.58 8.55
C SER A 36 15.04 5.67 8.50
N PHE A 37 13.87 5.41 9.05
CA PHE A 37 12.77 6.37 9.18
C PHE A 37 11.77 5.91 10.24
N ARG A 38 10.87 6.81 10.62
CA ARG A 38 9.72 6.52 11.49
C ARG A 38 8.43 6.81 10.74
N ALA A 39 7.38 6.07 11.05
CA ALA A 39 6.04 6.31 10.55
C ALA A 39 5.04 6.33 11.71
N HIS A 40 4.02 7.17 11.60
CA HIS A 40 3.09 7.46 12.67
C HIS A 40 1.70 6.87 12.39
N ARG A 41 0.91 6.68 13.42
CA ARG A 41 -0.50 6.29 13.29
C ARG A 41 -1.25 7.35 12.50
N GLY A 42 -2.05 6.93 11.54
CA GLY A 42 -2.84 7.84 10.72
C GLY A 42 -2.03 8.68 9.72
N GLU A 43 -0.75 8.38 9.53
CA GLU A 43 0.11 9.07 8.57
C GLU A 43 0.09 8.41 7.20
N ILE A 44 0.05 9.23 6.16
CA ILE A 44 0.25 8.82 4.77
C ILE A 44 1.62 9.32 4.34
N ILE A 45 2.57 8.40 4.20
CA ILE A 45 3.94 8.68 3.77
C ILE A 45 4.06 8.38 2.28
N GLY A 46 4.44 9.37 1.49
CA GLY A 46 4.84 9.20 0.10
C GLY A 46 6.27 8.68 0.00
N VAL A 47 6.56 7.85 -0.97
CA VAL A 47 7.92 7.42 -1.30
C VAL A 47 8.21 7.82 -2.73
N ALA A 48 9.03 8.85 -2.90
CA ALA A 48 9.46 9.40 -4.18
C ALA A 48 10.87 8.91 -4.55
N GLY A 49 11.23 9.04 -5.81
CA GLY A 49 12.57 8.72 -6.32
C GLY A 49 12.53 8.39 -7.81
N LEU A 50 13.71 8.38 -8.44
CA LEU A 50 13.86 7.97 -9.83
C LEU A 50 13.63 6.46 -9.99
N ASP A 51 13.44 6.00 -11.22
CA ASP A 51 13.33 4.57 -11.51
C ASP A 51 14.61 3.85 -11.07
N GLY A 52 14.43 2.71 -10.38
CA GLY A 52 15.54 1.96 -9.79
C GLY A 52 16.18 2.62 -8.56
N SER A 53 15.55 3.62 -7.95
CA SER A 53 16.04 4.27 -6.72
C SER A 53 15.88 3.44 -5.44
N GLY A 54 15.17 2.30 -5.49
CA GLY A 54 14.97 1.42 -4.33
C GLY A 54 13.59 1.55 -3.66
N ARG A 55 12.62 2.23 -4.29
CA ARG A 55 11.26 2.43 -3.74
C ARG A 55 10.52 1.13 -3.50
N THR A 56 10.38 0.32 -4.55
CA THR A 56 9.74 -1.02 -4.48
C THR A 56 10.49 -1.93 -3.53
N GLU A 57 11.83 -1.96 -3.61
CA GLU A 57 12.69 -2.76 -2.74
C GLU A 57 12.52 -2.39 -1.26
N LEU A 58 12.25 -1.12 -0.95
CA LEU A 58 11.93 -0.68 0.41
C LEU A 58 10.65 -1.35 0.90
N LEU A 59 9.56 -1.30 0.13
CA LEU A 59 8.29 -1.93 0.49
C LEU A 59 8.42 -3.45 0.61
N GLU A 60 9.13 -4.10 -0.32
CA GLU A 60 9.38 -5.54 -0.30
C GLU A 60 10.22 -5.98 0.90
N ALA A 61 11.23 -5.21 1.28
CA ALA A 61 12.04 -5.49 2.46
C ALA A 61 11.25 -5.29 3.76
N LEU A 62 10.37 -4.31 3.84
CA LEU A 62 9.46 -4.10 4.98
C LEU A 62 8.45 -5.24 5.09
N TYR A 63 7.93 -5.70 3.97
CA TYR A 63 6.96 -6.79 3.92
C TYR A 63 7.61 -8.18 4.06
N GLY A 64 8.92 -8.30 3.77
CA GLY A 64 9.63 -9.56 3.88
C GLY A 64 9.50 -10.50 2.67
N THR A 65 9.13 -9.98 1.50
CA THR A 65 9.27 -10.65 0.21
C THR A 65 10.70 -10.57 -0.31
N ALA A 66 11.41 -9.48 0.02
CA ALA A 66 12.85 -9.36 -0.22
C ALA A 66 13.65 -9.65 1.06
N THR A 67 14.76 -10.40 0.91
CA THR A 67 15.64 -10.75 2.03
C THR A 67 16.45 -9.55 2.49
N ARG A 68 16.47 -9.31 3.79
CA ARG A 68 17.27 -8.26 4.43
C ARG A 68 18.63 -8.80 4.84
N LYS A 69 19.69 -8.00 4.62
CA LYS A 69 21.03 -8.23 5.12
C LYS A 69 21.19 -7.70 6.56
N ALA A 70 20.63 -6.53 6.83
CA ALA A 70 20.71 -5.85 8.12
C ALA A 70 19.49 -4.97 8.37
N GLY A 71 19.38 -4.44 9.57
CA GLY A 71 18.36 -3.51 10.00
C GLY A 71 17.29 -4.14 10.87
N THR A 72 16.61 -3.27 11.61
CA THR A 72 15.52 -3.64 12.54
C THR A 72 14.22 -2.95 12.15
N ILE A 73 13.12 -3.62 12.41
CA ILE A 73 11.76 -3.08 12.28
C ILE A 73 11.09 -3.24 13.64
N THR A 74 10.62 -2.13 14.19
CA THR A 74 9.85 -2.07 15.43
C THR A 74 8.45 -1.58 15.12
N LEU A 75 7.44 -2.32 15.55
CA LEU A 75 6.03 -1.98 15.41
C LEU A 75 5.42 -1.82 16.79
N ASP A 76 4.85 -0.64 17.06
CA ASP A 76 4.25 -0.32 18.38
C ASP A 76 5.19 -0.63 19.55
N GLY A 77 6.46 -0.19 19.43
CA GLY A 77 7.51 -0.41 20.42
C GLY A 77 8.04 -1.85 20.53
N LYS A 78 7.57 -2.77 19.68
CA LYS A 78 7.99 -4.18 19.71
C LYS A 78 8.78 -4.55 18.46
N PRO A 79 9.98 -5.15 18.60
CA PRO A 79 10.72 -5.66 17.46
C PRO A 79 9.92 -6.75 16.73
N ILE A 80 9.83 -6.66 15.42
CA ILE A 80 9.15 -7.64 14.58
C ILE A 80 10.10 -8.20 13.50
N ARG A 81 9.74 -9.38 13.00
CA ARG A 81 10.42 -10.01 11.89
C ARG A 81 9.41 -10.32 10.80
N ASN A 82 9.50 -9.59 9.69
CA ASN A 82 8.75 -9.90 8.48
C ASN A 82 9.70 -10.66 7.54
N ARG A 83 9.66 -11.98 7.52
CA ARG A 83 10.51 -12.86 6.68
C ARG A 83 9.70 -13.63 5.66
N SER A 84 8.40 -13.47 5.69
CA SER A 84 7.47 -14.10 4.76
C SER A 84 6.15 -13.32 4.74
N ALA A 85 5.38 -13.46 3.67
CA ALA A 85 4.04 -12.88 3.57
C ALA A 85 3.13 -13.29 4.75
N ARG A 86 3.24 -14.55 5.21
CA ARG A 86 2.45 -15.05 6.34
C ARG A 86 2.80 -14.33 7.66
N GLU A 87 4.09 -14.13 7.94
CA GLU A 87 4.54 -13.37 9.13
C GLU A 87 4.06 -11.92 9.05
N SER A 88 4.17 -11.31 7.88
CA SER A 88 3.79 -9.92 7.66
C SER A 88 2.29 -9.68 7.82
N ILE A 89 1.46 -10.56 7.25
CA ILE A 89 0.00 -10.52 7.48
C ILE A 89 -0.31 -10.64 8.98
N LYS A 90 0.34 -11.58 9.68
CA LYS A 90 0.17 -11.76 11.13
C LYS A 90 0.60 -10.54 11.94
N ASN A 91 1.62 -9.82 11.49
CA ASN A 91 2.10 -8.59 12.10
C ASN A 91 1.29 -7.34 11.67
N GLY A 92 0.23 -7.53 10.89
CA GLY A 92 -0.66 -6.44 10.47
C GLY A 92 -0.16 -5.63 9.29
N PHE A 93 0.66 -6.21 8.40
CA PHE A 93 1.11 -5.58 7.16
C PHE A 93 0.30 -6.08 5.96
N ALA A 94 0.05 -5.16 5.03
CA ALA A 94 -0.49 -5.44 3.71
C ALA A 94 0.45 -4.90 2.64
N LEU A 95 0.61 -5.59 1.51
CA LEU A 95 1.41 -5.14 0.37
C LEU A 95 0.59 -5.20 -0.91
N LEU A 96 0.34 -4.05 -1.50
CA LEU A 96 -0.15 -3.93 -2.86
C LEU A 96 1.05 -3.71 -3.78
N THR A 97 1.20 -4.57 -4.77
CA THR A 97 2.35 -4.57 -5.70
C THR A 97 2.07 -3.74 -6.95
N GLU A 98 3.12 -3.19 -7.56
CA GLU A 98 3.06 -2.35 -8.75
C GLU A 98 2.38 -3.08 -9.93
N GLU A 99 2.81 -4.30 -10.25
CA GLU A 99 2.33 -5.09 -11.38
C GLU A 99 1.04 -5.86 -11.03
N ARG A 100 -0.10 -5.13 -10.99
CA ARG A 100 -1.41 -5.70 -10.65
C ARG A 100 -1.73 -7.01 -11.36
N ARG A 101 -1.49 -7.08 -12.68
CA ARG A 101 -1.85 -8.27 -13.48
C ARG A 101 -0.93 -9.45 -13.26
N ALA A 102 0.33 -9.21 -12.99
CA ALA A 102 1.34 -10.26 -12.80
C ALA A 102 1.35 -10.79 -11.37
N THR A 103 1.26 -9.90 -10.37
CA THR A 103 1.47 -10.23 -8.96
C THR A 103 0.28 -9.90 -8.06
N GLY A 104 -0.65 -9.05 -8.50
CA GLY A 104 -1.77 -8.57 -7.69
C GLY A 104 -3.03 -9.44 -7.77
N ILE A 105 -3.33 -10.05 -8.93
CA ILE A 105 -4.57 -10.82 -9.13
C ILE A 105 -4.30 -12.24 -9.62
N PHE A 106 -5.20 -13.14 -9.24
CA PHE A 106 -5.32 -14.48 -9.84
C PHE A 106 -6.33 -14.41 -10.98
N GLY A 107 -5.88 -14.05 -12.19
CA GLY A 107 -6.73 -13.65 -13.32
C GLY A 107 -7.76 -14.69 -13.77
N ILE A 108 -7.49 -15.97 -13.56
CA ILE A 108 -8.40 -17.09 -13.90
C ILE A 108 -9.47 -17.34 -12.83
N LEU A 109 -9.27 -16.81 -11.62
CA LEU A 109 -10.17 -16.96 -10.48
C LEU A 109 -11.24 -15.86 -10.46
N ASN A 110 -12.33 -16.11 -9.75
CA ASN A 110 -13.41 -15.15 -9.57
C ASN A 110 -13.09 -14.10 -8.48
N ILE A 111 -14.00 -13.15 -8.28
CA ILE A 111 -13.84 -12.07 -7.30
C ILE A 111 -13.79 -12.64 -5.88
N ARG A 112 -14.63 -13.62 -5.52
CA ARG A 112 -14.64 -14.22 -4.19
C ARG A 112 -13.32 -14.87 -3.85
N GLU A 113 -12.78 -15.66 -4.76
CA GLU A 113 -11.47 -16.30 -4.58
C GLU A 113 -10.35 -15.27 -4.43
N ASN A 114 -10.35 -14.23 -5.28
CA ASN A 114 -9.38 -13.16 -5.19
C ASN A 114 -9.50 -12.32 -3.91
N ALA A 115 -10.72 -12.02 -3.45
CA ALA A 115 -10.96 -11.20 -2.28
C ALA A 115 -10.57 -11.91 -0.97
N THR A 116 -10.82 -13.23 -0.86
CA THR A 116 -10.70 -13.94 0.43
C THR A 116 -9.37 -14.65 0.64
N ILE A 117 -8.52 -14.79 -0.39
CA ILE A 117 -7.32 -15.64 -0.32
C ILE A 117 -6.32 -15.27 0.78
N SER A 118 -6.20 -14.00 1.14
CA SER A 118 -5.28 -13.54 2.19
C SER A 118 -5.86 -13.66 3.61
N SER A 119 -7.15 -13.97 3.74
CA SER A 119 -7.88 -14.04 5.02
C SER A 119 -8.62 -15.36 5.25
N LEU A 120 -8.24 -16.42 4.57
CA LEU A 120 -8.95 -17.73 4.61
C LEU A 120 -9.12 -18.27 6.05
N ASP A 121 -8.18 -18.00 6.94
CA ASP A 121 -8.29 -18.43 8.33
C ASP A 121 -9.48 -17.80 9.07
N LYS A 122 -9.90 -16.58 8.68
CA LYS A 122 -11.08 -15.90 9.23
C LYS A 122 -12.41 -16.52 8.74
N ASP A 123 -12.37 -17.14 7.57
CA ASP A 123 -13.53 -17.74 6.94
C ASP A 123 -13.70 -19.23 7.28
N ARG A 124 -12.99 -19.73 8.30
CA ARG A 124 -13.10 -21.12 8.77
C ARG A 124 -14.25 -21.33 9.76
N VAL A 125 -14.79 -22.57 9.74
CA VAL A 125 -15.62 -23.15 10.79
C VAL A 125 -14.99 -24.50 11.16
N GLY A 126 -14.32 -24.55 12.32
CA GLY A 126 -13.47 -25.68 12.66
C GLY A 126 -12.33 -25.83 11.65
N PRO A 127 -12.05 -27.05 11.14
CA PRO A 127 -10.96 -27.29 10.17
C PRO A 127 -11.34 -26.92 8.72
N PHE A 128 -12.60 -26.61 8.44
CA PHE A 128 -13.12 -26.43 7.08
C PHE A 128 -13.31 -24.95 6.73
N LEU A 129 -13.14 -24.61 5.43
CA LEU A 129 -13.53 -23.32 4.90
C LEU A 129 -15.05 -23.24 4.77
N SER A 130 -15.63 -22.13 5.22
CA SER A 130 -17.06 -21.87 5.12
C SER A 130 -17.37 -21.02 3.90
N GLU A 131 -18.02 -21.59 2.90
CA GLU A 131 -18.46 -20.84 1.72
C GLU A 131 -19.43 -19.70 2.08
N LYS A 132 -20.24 -19.87 3.13
CA LYS A 132 -21.11 -18.82 3.64
C LYS A 132 -20.29 -17.61 4.12
N LYS A 133 -19.29 -17.83 4.98
CA LYS A 133 -18.41 -16.73 5.48
C LYS A 133 -17.64 -16.08 4.35
N ARG A 134 -17.12 -16.85 3.39
CA ARG A 134 -16.43 -16.31 2.21
C ARG A 134 -17.33 -15.42 1.37
N LYS A 135 -18.60 -15.79 1.18
CA LYS A 135 -19.59 -14.96 0.51
C LYS A 135 -19.82 -13.65 1.28
N GLU A 136 -20.01 -13.72 2.59
CA GLU A 136 -20.21 -12.56 3.46
C GLU A 136 -18.99 -11.61 3.42
N SER A 137 -17.77 -12.14 3.52
CA SER A 137 -16.52 -11.39 3.39
C SER A 137 -16.42 -10.69 2.02
N THR A 138 -16.78 -11.40 0.95
CA THR A 138 -16.76 -10.85 -0.41
C THR A 138 -17.82 -9.77 -0.61
N ASP A 139 -19.02 -9.96 -0.08
CA ASP A 139 -20.09 -8.96 -0.11
C ASP A 139 -19.67 -7.68 0.62
N TRP A 140 -18.93 -7.83 1.72
CA TRP A 140 -18.35 -6.70 2.43
C TRP A 140 -17.33 -5.97 1.53
N VAL A 141 -16.42 -6.68 0.86
CA VAL A 141 -15.45 -6.07 -0.07
C VAL A 141 -16.17 -5.32 -1.19
N ILE A 142 -17.16 -5.95 -1.84
CA ILE A 142 -17.89 -5.35 -2.95
C ILE A 142 -18.57 -4.05 -2.51
N ARG A 143 -19.25 -4.06 -1.36
CA ARG A 143 -19.95 -2.88 -0.83
C ARG A 143 -18.99 -1.80 -0.35
N SER A 144 -18.01 -2.17 0.49
CA SER A 144 -17.10 -1.19 1.12
C SER A 144 -16.14 -0.54 0.13
N MET A 145 -15.76 -1.27 -0.93
CA MET A 145 -14.88 -0.77 -1.98
C MET A 145 -15.65 -0.23 -3.20
N HIS A 146 -16.98 -0.26 -3.18
CA HIS A 146 -17.82 0.13 -4.32
C HIS A 146 -17.39 -0.56 -5.63
N VAL A 147 -17.15 -1.89 -5.57
CA VAL A 147 -16.75 -2.68 -6.74
C VAL A 147 -17.95 -2.84 -7.68
N LYS A 148 -17.80 -2.42 -8.92
CA LYS A 148 -18.84 -2.60 -9.95
C LYS A 148 -18.69 -3.99 -10.57
N THR A 149 -19.59 -4.90 -10.22
CA THR A 149 -19.62 -6.28 -10.71
C THR A 149 -21.04 -6.83 -10.71
N PRO A 150 -21.41 -7.71 -11.66
CA PRO A 150 -22.71 -8.39 -11.63
C PRO A 150 -22.83 -9.35 -10.45
N THR A 151 -21.79 -10.15 -10.18
CA THR A 151 -21.80 -11.19 -9.12
C THR A 151 -20.39 -11.41 -8.56
N GLN A 152 -20.28 -12.12 -7.44
CA GLN A 152 -19.01 -12.56 -6.85
C GLN A 152 -18.28 -13.62 -7.71
N GLU A 153 -19.02 -14.33 -8.56
CA GLU A 153 -18.50 -15.38 -9.44
C GLU A 153 -17.86 -14.80 -10.72
N THR A 154 -17.99 -13.51 -10.95
CA THR A 154 -17.39 -12.84 -12.10
C THR A 154 -15.87 -13.01 -12.06
N LYS A 155 -15.27 -13.43 -13.19
CA LYS A 155 -13.81 -13.54 -13.33
C LYS A 155 -13.16 -12.18 -13.11
N ILE A 156 -12.15 -12.10 -12.25
CA ILE A 156 -11.53 -10.79 -11.92
C ILE A 156 -10.91 -10.10 -13.15
N ARG A 157 -10.41 -10.88 -14.12
CA ARG A 157 -9.82 -10.34 -15.35
C ARG A 157 -10.81 -9.56 -16.23
N SER A 158 -12.13 -9.79 -16.07
CA SER A 158 -13.16 -9.09 -16.84
C SER A 158 -13.53 -7.73 -16.25
N LEU A 159 -13.07 -7.41 -15.06
CA LEU A 159 -13.29 -6.10 -14.44
C LEU A 159 -12.37 -5.04 -15.04
N SER A 160 -12.80 -3.76 -14.98
CA SER A 160 -11.92 -2.63 -15.25
C SER A 160 -10.74 -2.58 -14.27
N GLY A 161 -9.65 -1.92 -14.65
CA GLY A 161 -8.46 -1.78 -13.81
C GLY A 161 -8.77 -1.23 -12.41
N GLY A 162 -9.60 -0.19 -12.33
CA GLY A 162 -10.03 0.39 -11.05
C GLY A 162 -10.81 -0.59 -10.17
N ASN A 163 -11.72 -1.40 -10.76
CA ASN A 163 -12.44 -2.41 -9.99
C ASN A 163 -11.54 -3.57 -9.54
N GLN A 164 -10.58 -3.99 -10.37
CA GLN A 164 -9.56 -4.97 -9.96
C GLN A 164 -8.77 -4.46 -8.75
N GLN A 165 -8.32 -3.20 -8.78
CA GLN A 165 -7.57 -2.58 -7.70
C GLN A 165 -8.38 -2.50 -6.40
N LYS A 166 -9.66 -2.16 -6.49
CA LYS A 166 -10.58 -2.16 -5.35
C LYS A 166 -10.74 -3.55 -4.73
N VAL A 167 -10.81 -4.61 -5.54
CA VAL A 167 -10.84 -6.00 -5.02
C VAL A 167 -9.54 -6.34 -4.29
N ILE A 168 -8.37 -5.94 -4.82
CA ILE A 168 -7.08 -6.18 -4.16
C ILE A 168 -7.00 -5.41 -2.84
N LEU A 169 -7.37 -4.14 -2.81
CA LEU A 169 -7.41 -3.35 -1.58
C LEU A 169 -8.38 -3.98 -0.55
N GLY A 170 -9.57 -4.37 -0.99
CA GLY A 170 -10.55 -5.06 -0.14
C GLY A 170 -10.03 -6.39 0.41
N ARG A 171 -9.29 -7.19 -0.39
CA ARG A 171 -8.57 -8.40 0.06
C ARG A 171 -7.69 -8.10 1.27
N TRP A 172 -6.89 -7.04 1.17
CA TRP A 172 -5.99 -6.65 2.24
C TRP A 172 -6.74 -6.14 3.46
N LEU A 173 -7.81 -5.36 3.27
CA LEU A 173 -8.62 -4.86 4.38
C LEU A 173 -9.33 -5.97 5.17
N LEU A 174 -9.64 -7.11 4.54
CA LEU A 174 -10.13 -8.29 5.25
C LEU A 174 -9.11 -8.86 6.24
N THR A 175 -7.82 -8.62 6.05
CA THR A 175 -6.79 -9.02 7.03
C THR A 175 -6.69 -8.07 8.22
N ASP A 176 -7.36 -6.91 8.17
CA ASP A 176 -7.32 -5.82 9.15
C ASP A 176 -5.88 -5.31 9.41
N PRO A 177 -5.20 -4.81 8.38
CA PRO A 177 -3.82 -4.36 8.50
C PRO A 177 -3.71 -3.08 9.33
N THR A 178 -2.58 -2.92 10.02
CA THR A 178 -2.19 -1.69 10.71
C THR A 178 -1.32 -0.81 9.80
N VAL A 179 -0.48 -1.46 8.97
CA VAL A 179 0.42 -0.82 8.01
C VAL A 179 0.07 -1.28 6.59
N LEU A 180 -0.20 -0.34 5.70
CA LEU A 180 -0.44 -0.59 4.28
C LEU A 180 0.76 -0.09 3.46
N LEU A 181 1.37 -0.98 2.71
CA LEU A 181 2.43 -0.71 1.76
C LEU A 181 1.83 -0.75 0.35
N LEU A 182 1.74 0.40 -0.29
CA LEU A 182 1.04 0.56 -1.57
C LEU A 182 2.04 0.97 -2.65
N ASP A 183 2.35 0.06 -3.55
CA ASP A 183 3.24 0.32 -4.68
C ASP A 183 2.42 0.66 -5.92
N GLU A 184 2.50 1.92 -6.38
CA GLU A 184 1.79 2.46 -7.53
C GLU A 184 0.26 2.16 -7.50
N PRO A 185 -0.47 2.50 -6.43
CA PRO A 185 -1.85 2.04 -6.22
C PRO A 185 -2.84 2.52 -7.29
N THR A 186 -2.48 3.51 -8.07
CA THR A 186 -3.33 4.15 -9.09
C THR A 186 -2.83 3.96 -10.52
N ARG A 187 -1.74 3.19 -10.71
CA ARG A 187 -1.16 2.97 -12.03
C ARG A 187 -2.12 2.25 -12.99
N GLY A 188 -2.29 2.85 -14.17
CA GLY A 188 -3.15 2.29 -15.21
C GLY A 188 -4.64 2.28 -14.86
N ILE A 189 -5.08 3.25 -14.05
CA ILE A 189 -6.47 3.46 -13.63
C ILE A 189 -6.98 4.79 -14.20
N ASP A 190 -8.25 4.85 -14.54
CA ASP A 190 -8.88 6.08 -14.99
C ASP A 190 -9.02 7.12 -13.86
N VAL A 191 -9.09 8.41 -14.24
CA VAL A 191 -9.09 9.56 -13.30
C VAL A 191 -10.19 9.47 -12.24
N GLY A 192 -11.38 8.99 -12.64
CA GLY A 192 -12.49 8.87 -11.69
C GLY A 192 -12.26 7.80 -10.63
N ALA A 193 -11.69 6.66 -11.03
CA ALA A 193 -11.34 5.59 -10.12
C ALA A 193 -10.11 5.93 -9.25
N LYS A 194 -9.15 6.73 -9.76
CA LYS A 194 -8.04 7.25 -8.95
C LYS A 194 -8.55 8.04 -7.74
N TYR A 195 -9.50 8.97 -7.96
CA TYR A 195 -10.09 9.76 -6.88
C TYR A 195 -10.70 8.88 -5.77
N GLU A 196 -11.43 7.81 -6.15
CA GLU A 196 -12.01 6.88 -5.19
C GLU A 196 -10.94 6.12 -4.38
N ILE A 197 -9.79 5.81 -4.99
CA ILE A 197 -8.65 5.16 -4.30
C ILE A 197 -7.97 6.15 -3.34
N TYR A 198 -7.77 7.41 -3.73
CA TYR A 198 -7.23 8.43 -2.81
C TYR A 198 -8.15 8.64 -1.61
N GLN A 199 -9.47 8.73 -1.84
CA GLN A 199 -10.43 8.84 -0.75
C GLN A 199 -10.33 7.67 0.22
N LEU A 200 -10.22 6.44 -0.32
CA LEU A 200 -10.05 5.24 0.50
C LEU A 200 -8.76 5.29 1.33
N ILE A 201 -7.64 5.71 0.75
CA ILE A 201 -6.35 5.83 1.46
C ILE A 201 -6.47 6.85 2.60
N ILE A 202 -7.08 8.00 2.35
CA ILE A 202 -7.30 9.04 3.37
C ILE A 202 -8.23 8.54 4.48
N ASP A 203 -9.32 7.85 4.13
CA ASP A 203 -10.26 7.27 5.10
C ASP A 203 -9.61 6.21 5.99
N LEU A 204 -8.69 5.41 5.43
CA LEU A 204 -7.91 4.43 6.19
C LEU A 204 -6.95 5.11 7.17
N ALA A 205 -6.25 6.15 6.72
CA ALA A 205 -5.39 6.94 7.58
C ALA A 205 -6.19 7.65 8.68
N ALA A 206 -7.37 8.21 8.37
CA ALA A 206 -8.27 8.80 9.35
C ALA A 206 -8.75 7.80 10.43
N LYS A 207 -8.76 6.50 10.12
CA LYS A 207 -9.01 5.40 11.07
C LYS A 207 -7.75 4.95 11.84
N GLY A 208 -6.66 5.68 11.73
CA GLY A 208 -5.40 5.39 12.43
C GLY A 208 -4.49 4.36 11.75
N LYS A 209 -4.79 3.94 10.50
CA LYS A 209 -3.88 3.09 9.73
C LYS A 209 -2.70 3.92 9.23
N THR A 210 -1.53 3.30 9.16
CA THR A 210 -0.33 3.92 8.59
C THR A 210 -0.18 3.47 7.14
N VAL A 211 0.05 4.40 6.23
CA VAL A 211 0.16 4.11 4.80
C VAL A 211 1.52 4.59 4.27
N LEU A 212 2.26 3.71 3.60
CA LEU A 212 3.40 4.06 2.76
C LEU A 212 2.97 3.88 1.30
N MET A 213 3.02 4.95 0.52
CA MET A 213 2.57 4.99 -0.86
C MET A 213 3.72 5.38 -1.80
N VAL A 214 4.15 4.45 -2.64
CA VAL A 214 5.02 4.74 -3.77
C VAL A 214 4.16 5.26 -4.92
N SER A 215 4.56 6.35 -5.54
CA SER A 215 4.01 6.81 -6.81
C SER A 215 5.08 7.47 -7.68
N SER A 216 5.05 7.17 -8.98
CA SER A 216 5.83 7.86 -10.00
C SER A 216 5.21 9.21 -10.39
N GLU A 217 3.93 9.43 -10.05
CA GLU A 217 3.22 10.67 -10.31
C GLU A 217 3.40 11.64 -9.12
N MET A 218 4.36 12.58 -9.25
CA MET A 218 4.65 13.57 -8.19
C MET A 218 3.40 14.30 -7.67
N PRO A 219 2.44 14.72 -8.52
CA PRO A 219 1.22 15.37 -8.04
C PRO A 219 0.38 14.51 -7.09
N GLU A 220 0.41 13.17 -7.23
CA GLU A 220 -0.28 12.26 -6.29
C GLU A 220 0.34 12.34 -4.90
N LEU A 221 1.67 12.30 -4.82
CA LEU A 221 2.38 12.38 -3.54
C LEU A 221 2.13 13.71 -2.84
N LEU A 222 2.16 14.82 -3.59
CA LEU A 222 1.89 16.16 -3.06
C LEU A 222 0.42 16.34 -2.65
N GLY A 223 -0.53 15.69 -3.35
CA GLY A 223 -1.96 15.84 -3.10
C GLY A 223 -2.52 14.93 -2.01
N VAL A 224 -1.88 13.79 -1.74
CA VAL A 224 -2.43 12.75 -0.86
C VAL A 224 -1.61 12.55 0.41
N CYS A 225 -0.27 12.68 0.33
CA CYS A 225 0.61 12.35 1.45
C CYS A 225 0.76 13.48 2.47
N ASP A 226 1.14 13.14 3.70
CA ASP A 226 1.51 14.10 4.75
C ASP A 226 2.98 14.49 4.64
N ARG A 227 3.83 13.51 4.37
CA ARG A 227 5.27 13.62 4.26
C ARG A 227 5.78 12.72 3.14
N ILE A 228 6.91 13.06 2.54
CA ILE A 228 7.50 12.33 1.43
C ILE A 228 8.94 11.94 1.79
N LEU A 229 9.22 10.65 1.77
CA LEU A 229 10.56 10.08 1.79
C LEU A 229 11.11 10.08 0.36
N VAL A 230 12.30 10.60 0.15
CA VAL A 230 12.91 10.61 -1.19
C VAL A 230 14.06 9.62 -1.25
N MET A 231 13.88 8.60 -2.09
CA MET A 231 14.88 7.56 -2.34
C MET A 231 15.81 7.96 -3.48
N SER A 232 17.11 7.70 -3.32
CA SER A 232 18.13 7.90 -4.36
C SER A 232 19.20 6.82 -4.21
N GLY A 233 19.51 6.09 -5.27
CA GLY A 233 20.57 5.07 -5.28
C GLY A 233 20.45 4.02 -4.16
N GLY A 234 19.22 3.65 -3.78
CA GLY A 234 18.95 2.70 -2.71
C GLY A 234 19.02 3.26 -1.29
N ARG A 235 19.20 4.55 -1.12
CA ARG A 235 19.31 5.25 0.17
C ARG A 235 18.19 6.25 0.36
N LEU A 236 17.92 6.61 1.61
CA LEU A 236 17.05 7.74 1.93
C LEU A 236 17.87 9.03 1.74
N ALA A 237 17.56 9.79 0.69
CA ALA A 237 18.23 11.03 0.37
C ALA A 237 17.77 12.21 1.22
N GLY A 238 16.53 12.17 1.71
CA GLY A 238 15.93 13.15 2.59
C GLY A 238 14.43 12.93 2.76
N GLU A 239 13.83 13.76 3.60
CA GLU A 239 12.40 13.80 3.89
C GLU A 239 11.89 15.23 3.68
N VAL A 240 10.68 15.38 3.15
CA VAL A 240 10.04 16.66 2.95
C VAL A 240 8.58 16.61 3.40
N ASP A 241 8.10 17.69 4.00
CA ASP A 241 6.69 17.88 4.31
C ASP A 241 5.91 18.11 2.99
N ALA A 242 4.87 17.33 2.73
CA ALA A 242 4.13 17.41 1.47
C ALA A 242 3.45 18.79 1.26
N ALA A 243 3.07 19.48 2.35
CA ALA A 243 2.45 20.80 2.28
C ALA A 243 3.41 21.90 1.78
N THR A 244 4.71 21.72 1.98
CA THR A 244 5.75 22.70 1.58
C THR A 244 6.66 22.19 0.46
N ALA A 245 6.53 20.90 0.10
CA ALA A 245 7.32 20.27 -0.94
C ALA A 245 7.02 20.85 -2.33
N THR A 246 8.05 20.92 -3.15
CA THR A 246 7.96 21.27 -4.58
C THR A 246 8.55 20.13 -5.41
N GLN A 247 8.13 20.01 -6.66
CA GLN A 247 8.76 19.04 -7.57
C GLN A 247 10.27 19.22 -7.67
N GLU A 248 10.75 20.48 -7.67
CA GLU A 248 12.16 20.80 -7.78
C GLU A 248 12.97 20.28 -6.58
N ASN A 249 12.51 20.50 -5.34
CA ASN A 249 13.25 20.05 -4.16
C ASN A 249 13.22 18.52 -4.02
N ILE A 250 12.12 17.86 -4.40
CA ILE A 250 12.05 16.38 -4.44
C ILE A 250 13.00 15.83 -5.51
N MET A 251 13.01 16.40 -6.71
CA MET A 251 13.90 15.96 -7.79
C MET A 251 15.38 16.18 -7.45
N THR A 252 15.72 17.27 -6.76
CA THR A 252 17.07 17.52 -6.28
C THR A 252 17.54 16.42 -5.31
N LEU A 253 16.68 16.01 -4.38
CA LEU A 253 16.97 14.90 -3.47
C LEU A 253 17.07 13.56 -4.22
N ALA A 254 16.15 13.31 -5.17
CA ALA A 254 16.12 12.08 -5.95
C ALA A 254 17.38 11.87 -6.81
N ALA A 255 18.05 12.94 -7.22
CA ALA A 255 19.29 12.90 -7.98
C ALA A 255 20.57 12.80 -7.11
N LYS A 256 20.45 12.89 -5.79
CA LYS A 256 21.61 13.07 -4.88
C LYS A 256 22.63 11.91 -4.93
N PHE A 257 22.19 10.69 -5.17
CA PHE A 257 23.02 9.47 -5.21
C PHE A 257 22.77 8.65 -6.50
N ALA A 258 22.15 9.27 -7.51
CA ALA A 258 21.84 8.64 -8.79
C ALA A 258 23.11 8.47 -9.67
#